data_d5483b2447fbc320a919c771d4128588
#
_entry.id   d5483b2447fbc320a919c771d4128588
#
_cell.length_a   1.000
_cell.length_b   1.000
_cell.length_c   1.000
_cell.angle_alpha   90.00
_cell.angle_beta   90.00
_cell.angle_gamma   90.00
#
_symmetry.space_group_name_H-M   'P 1'
#
loop_
_entity.id
_entity.type
_entity.pdbx_description
1 polymer ?
#
loop_
_entity_poly.entity_id
_entity_poly.type
_entity_poly.pdbx_seq_one_letter_code
_entity_poly.pdbx_strand_id
1 'polypeptide(L)'
;IEILRNIFVIKNISELPKYDVVIHIRSGDIFNNKPHPDYIVPPLSYYKNIIDDNLFHKNKNIIIIAENTKNPTVNKLLELYPKIQYKQQQLSEDIKILLGANIVIESFGTFTNQLLKLSYNIKHIFSPSYQFNFIKKYIPYNIDITIINLDNYRNQMYPWKNTSQQNQLILNF
;
A
#
# COMPACT_ATOMS: atom_id res chain seq x y z
N ILE A 1 -0.03 -0.33 -22.63
CA ILE A 1 -0.27 0.60 -21.49
C ILE A 1 -1.05 1.81 -21.96
N GLU A 2 -0.65 2.45 -23.04
CA GLU A 2 -1.32 3.65 -23.58
C GLU A 2 -2.78 3.39 -24.00
N ILE A 3 -3.06 2.23 -24.59
CA ILE A 3 -4.42 1.80 -24.94
C ILE A 3 -5.30 1.67 -23.66
N LEU A 4 -4.77 1.09 -22.61
CA LEU A 4 -5.49 0.97 -21.33
C LEU A 4 -5.74 2.34 -20.69
N ARG A 5 -4.76 3.24 -20.76
CA ARG A 5 -4.91 4.64 -20.30
C ARG A 5 -6.00 5.38 -21.06
N ASN A 6 -6.10 5.15 -22.37
CA ASN A 6 -7.13 5.74 -23.21
C ASN A 6 -8.53 5.15 -22.98
N ILE A 7 -8.63 3.87 -22.62
CA ILE A 7 -9.90 3.21 -22.27
C ILE A 7 -10.40 3.67 -20.90
N PHE A 8 -9.50 3.76 -19.92
CA PHE A 8 -9.80 4.29 -18.60
C PHE A 8 -9.57 5.80 -18.56
N VAL A 9 -10.26 6.54 -19.45
CA VAL A 9 -10.15 8.01 -19.53
C VAL A 9 -10.51 8.60 -18.16
N ILE A 10 -9.49 8.89 -17.38
CA ILE A 10 -9.61 9.83 -16.28
C ILE A 10 -9.71 11.20 -16.95
N LYS A 11 -10.95 11.64 -17.20
CA LYS A 11 -11.25 12.83 -17.99
C LYS A 11 -10.59 14.10 -17.45
N ASN A 12 -10.19 14.11 -16.17
CA ASN A 12 -9.63 15.28 -15.50
C ASN A 12 -8.46 14.87 -14.59
N ILE A 13 -7.29 14.57 -15.16
CA ILE A 13 -6.06 14.29 -14.41
C ILE A 13 -5.69 15.46 -13.48
N SER A 14 -6.05 16.70 -13.85
CA SER A 14 -5.85 17.90 -13.03
C SER A 14 -6.70 17.94 -11.74
N GLU A 15 -7.79 17.19 -11.69
CA GLU A 15 -8.72 17.13 -10.55
C GLU A 15 -8.44 15.96 -9.59
N LEU A 16 -7.40 15.15 -9.85
CA LEU A 16 -7.04 14.08 -8.93
C LEU A 16 -6.57 14.66 -7.60
N PRO A 17 -7.01 14.08 -6.46
CA PRO A 17 -6.50 14.44 -5.15
C PRO A 17 -4.98 14.28 -5.11
N LYS A 18 -4.25 15.32 -4.68
CA LYS A 18 -2.79 15.31 -4.63
C LYS A 18 -2.32 15.00 -3.23
N TYR A 19 -1.74 13.82 -3.07
CA TYR A 19 -1.02 13.42 -1.86
C TYR A 19 0.46 13.19 -2.21
N ASP A 20 1.35 13.60 -1.32
CA ASP A 20 2.76 13.32 -1.48
C ASP A 20 3.05 11.83 -1.33
N VAL A 21 2.41 11.21 -0.34
CA VAL A 21 2.57 9.79 -0.04
C VAL A 21 1.20 9.14 0.16
N VAL A 22 0.95 8.07 -0.55
CA VAL A 22 -0.20 7.19 -0.34
C VAL A 22 0.28 5.86 0.20
N ILE A 23 -0.23 5.47 1.35
CA ILE A 23 0.03 4.18 1.98
C ILE A 23 -1.15 3.27 1.71
N HIS A 24 -0.96 2.26 0.88
CA HIS A 24 -1.96 1.21 0.69
C HIS A 24 -1.77 0.12 1.74
N ILE A 25 -2.81 -0.17 2.51
CA ILE A 25 -2.81 -1.25 3.51
C ILE A 25 -3.92 -2.25 3.15
N ARG A 26 -3.53 -3.46 2.77
CA ARG A 26 -4.48 -4.55 2.54
C ARG A 26 -5.22 -4.87 3.84
N SER A 27 -6.54 -4.91 3.78
CA SER A 27 -7.44 -5.19 4.89
C SER A 27 -8.66 -5.98 4.39
N GLY A 28 -9.76 -6.00 5.13
CA GLY A 28 -11.03 -6.58 4.69
C GLY A 28 -11.06 -8.11 4.73
N ASP A 29 -11.23 -8.72 3.58
CA ASP A 29 -11.46 -10.16 3.41
C ASP A 29 -10.33 -11.04 3.96
N ILE A 30 -9.10 -10.57 3.93
CA ILE A 30 -7.94 -11.30 4.45
C ILE A 30 -7.92 -11.43 5.98
N PHE A 31 -8.75 -10.66 6.68
CA PHE A 31 -8.96 -10.76 8.14
C PHE A 31 -10.25 -11.50 8.50
N ASN A 32 -10.86 -12.24 7.58
CA ASN A 32 -11.99 -13.12 7.83
C ASN A 32 -11.55 -14.49 8.38
N ASN A 33 -12.52 -15.33 8.75
CA ASN A 33 -12.27 -16.64 9.36
C ASN A 33 -11.56 -17.66 8.44
N LYS A 34 -11.59 -17.46 7.13
CA LYS A 34 -10.95 -18.33 6.13
C LYS A 34 -10.18 -17.49 5.11
N PRO A 35 -9.07 -16.85 5.50
CA PRO A 35 -8.29 -16.05 4.58
C PRO A 35 -7.50 -16.93 3.60
N HIS A 36 -7.11 -16.36 2.46
CA HIS A 36 -6.20 -17.04 1.55
C HIS A 36 -4.79 -17.13 2.17
N PRO A 37 -4.14 -18.31 2.17
CA PRO A 37 -2.88 -18.53 2.89
C PRO A 37 -1.70 -17.70 2.41
N ASP A 38 -1.71 -17.26 1.15
CA ASP A 38 -0.62 -16.45 0.57
C ASP A 38 -0.76 -14.95 0.82
N TYR A 39 -1.89 -14.47 1.37
CA TYR A 39 -2.15 -13.04 1.55
C TYR A 39 -1.53 -12.49 2.83
N ILE A 40 -0.21 -12.53 2.90
CA ILE A 40 0.57 -12.03 4.02
C ILE A 40 0.78 -10.53 3.86
N VAL A 41 0.22 -9.75 4.79
CA VAL A 41 0.40 -8.30 4.82
C VAL A 41 1.75 -7.93 5.43
N PRO A 42 2.38 -6.81 5.02
CA PRO A 42 3.59 -6.32 5.66
C PRO A 42 3.39 -5.97 7.15
N PRO A 43 4.44 -6.11 7.99
CA PRO A 43 4.38 -5.73 9.40
C PRO A 43 4.34 -4.20 9.57
N LEU A 44 3.98 -3.76 10.75
CA LEU A 44 3.99 -2.32 11.12
C LEU A 44 5.36 -1.69 10.89
N SER A 45 6.44 -2.39 11.23
CA SER A 45 7.81 -1.92 11.06
C SER A 45 8.15 -1.56 9.61
N TYR A 46 7.60 -2.27 8.64
CA TYR A 46 7.77 -1.95 7.21
C TYR A 46 7.32 -0.52 6.90
N TYR A 47 6.10 -0.17 7.28
CA TYR A 47 5.56 1.17 7.03
C TYR A 47 6.27 2.23 7.88
N LYS A 48 6.48 1.92 9.16
CA LYS A 48 7.11 2.82 10.12
C LYS A 48 8.52 3.21 9.67
N ASN A 49 9.36 2.25 9.31
CA ASN A 49 10.73 2.50 8.91
C ASN A 49 10.77 3.35 7.62
N ILE A 50 9.93 3.07 6.63
CA ILE A 50 9.85 3.89 5.41
C ILE A 50 9.45 5.33 5.74
N ILE A 51 8.47 5.52 6.62
CA ILE A 51 8.00 6.86 7.01
C ILE A 51 9.09 7.63 7.75
N ASP A 52 9.77 6.99 8.69
CA ASP A 52 10.79 7.60 9.55
C ASP A 52 12.08 7.89 8.77
N ASP A 53 12.60 6.92 8.02
CA ASP A 53 13.86 7.05 7.27
C ASP A 53 13.78 8.15 6.21
N ASN A 54 12.60 8.36 5.62
CA ASN A 54 12.37 9.40 4.63
C ASN A 54 11.79 10.69 5.24
N LEU A 55 11.58 10.74 6.54
CA LEU A 55 11.00 11.88 7.27
C LEU A 55 9.64 12.35 6.70
N PHE A 56 8.89 11.44 6.12
CA PHE A 56 7.63 11.77 5.44
C PHE A 56 6.62 12.42 6.38
N HIS A 57 6.54 11.95 7.63
CA HIS A 57 5.64 12.48 8.66
C HIS A 57 5.87 13.96 9.01
N LYS A 58 7.05 14.51 8.70
CA LYS A 58 7.39 15.91 8.98
C LYS A 58 6.94 16.86 7.89
N ASN A 59 7.12 16.46 6.63
CA ASN A 59 7.11 17.38 5.49
C ASN A 59 6.14 16.98 4.37
N LYS A 60 5.42 15.88 4.51
CA LYS A 60 4.58 15.32 3.45
C LYS A 60 3.12 15.24 3.85
N ASN A 61 2.24 15.43 2.87
CA ASN A 61 0.83 15.13 3.00
C ASN A 61 0.61 13.64 2.75
N ILE A 62 0.27 12.88 3.80
CA ILE A 62 0.19 11.42 3.78
C ILE A 62 -1.26 10.97 3.99
N ILE A 63 -1.71 10.02 3.19
CA ILE A 63 -2.99 9.34 3.40
C ILE A 63 -2.82 7.82 3.37
N ILE A 64 -3.55 7.14 4.26
CA ILE A 64 -3.74 5.69 4.22
C ILE A 64 -5.00 5.41 3.42
N ILE A 65 -4.93 4.47 2.48
CA ILE A 65 -6.08 3.84 1.83
C ILE A 65 -6.14 2.37 2.26
N ALA A 66 -7.27 2.00 2.83
CA ALA A 66 -7.57 0.63 3.27
C ALA A 66 -9.08 0.42 3.24
N GLU A 67 -9.52 -0.78 2.90
CA GLU A 67 -10.95 -1.13 2.84
C GLU A 67 -11.64 -0.88 4.19
N ASN A 68 -10.95 -1.15 5.30
CA ASN A 68 -11.40 -0.92 6.67
C ASN A 68 -10.20 -1.00 7.63
N THR A 69 -10.47 -0.92 8.94
CA THR A 69 -9.45 -0.95 9.99
C THR A 69 -9.24 -2.33 10.64
N LYS A 70 -9.66 -3.42 9.98
CA LYS A 70 -9.41 -4.79 10.49
C LYS A 70 -7.93 -5.13 10.55
N ASN A 71 -7.12 -4.58 9.61
CA ASN A 71 -5.67 -4.66 9.73
C ASN A 71 -5.20 -3.77 10.88
N PRO A 72 -4.59 -4.33 11.94
CA PRO A 72 -4.21 -3.56 13.13
C PRO A 72 -3.16 -2.47 12.85
N THR A 73 -2.40 -2.60 11.76
CA THR A 73 -1.42 -1.59 11.33
C THR A 73 -2.07 -0.25 11.04
N VAL A 74 -3.31 -0.21 10.51
CA VAL A 74 -3.99 1.06 10.19
C VAL A 74 -4.12 1.92 11.45
N ASN A 75 -4.73 1.39 12.50
CA ASN A 75 -4.94 2.12 13.75
C ASN A 75 -3.60 2.50 14.42
N LYS A 76 -2.61 1.60 14.36
CA LYS A 76 -1.32 1.85 14.99
C LYS A 76 -0.52 2.94 14.28
N LEU A 77 -0.59 3.03 12.96
CA LEU A 77 0.03 4.14 12.22
C LEU A 77 -0.64 5.48 12.52
N LEU A 78 -1.97 5.51 12.63
CA LEU A 78 -2.70 6.74 12.99
C LEU A 78 -2.37 7.21 14.41
N GLU A 79 -2.17 6.29 15.34
CA GLU A 79 -1.71 6.60 16.72
C GLU A 79 -0.29 7.17 16.71
N LEU A 80 0.64 6.55 15.98
CA LEU A 80 2.05 6.97 15.92
C LEU A 80 2.25 8.27 15.15
N TYR A 81 1.45 8.52 14.13
CA TYR A 81 1.56 9.67 13.22
C TYR A 81 0.23 10.41 13.09
N PRO A 82 -0.16 11.25 14.06
CA PRO A 82 -1.48 11.91 14.09
C PRO A 82 -1.78 12.83 12.90
N LYS A 83 -0.78 13.17 12.09
CA LYS A 83 -0.96 13.97 10.86
C LYS A 83 -1.31 13.11 9.63
N ILE A 84 -1.15 11.81 9.70
CA ILE A 84 -1.54 10.91 8.61
C ILE A 84 -3.06 10.86 8.53
N GLN A 85 -3.58 11.03 7.34
CA GLN A 85 -5.00 10.98 7.09
C GLN A 85 -5.46 9.54 6.82
N TYR A 86 -6.64 9.19 7.27
CA TYR A 86 -7.36 7.98 6.86
C TYR A 86 -8.82 8.31 6.70
N LYS A 87 -9.41 7.82 5.63
CA LYS A 87 -10.82 8.01 5.36
C LYS A 87 -11.37 6.75 4.71
N GLN A 88 -12.27 6.08 5.39
CA GLN A 88 -12.99 4.96 4.76
C GLN A 88 -13.91 5.52 3.68
N GLN A 89 -13.75 5.06 2.46
CA GLN A 89 -14.45 5.61 1.31
C GLN A 89 -14.72 4.53 0.25
N GLN A 90 -15.35 4.94 -0.85
CA GLN A 90 -15.62 4.03 -1.96
C GLN A 90 -14.35 3.74 -2.75
N LEU A 91 -14.28 2.57 -3.36
CA LEU A 91 -13.16 2.11 -4.21
C LEU A 91 -12.79 3.13 -5.30
N SER A 92 -13.78 3.81 -5.89
CA SER A 92 -13.54 4.84 -6.91
C SER A 92 -12.72 6.02 -6.39
N GLU A 93 -12.90 6.39 -5.13
CA GLU A 93 -12.13 7.48 -4.51
C GLU A 93 -10.71 7.01 -4.15
N ASP A 94 -10.55 5.78 -3.66
CA ASP A 94 -9.23 5.17 -3.42
C ASP A 94 -8.41 5.11 -4.70
N ILE A 95 -9.05 4.75 -5.84
CA ILE A 95 -8.42 4.77 -7.16
C ILE A 95 -7.93 6.16 -7.53
N LYS A 96 -8.76 7.19 -7.38
CA LYS A 96 -8.38 8.58 -7.68
C LYS A 96 -7.19 9.05 -6.84
N ILE A 97 -7.21 8.76 -5.54
CA ILE A 97 -6.12 9.10 -4.61
C ILE A 97 -4.83 8.42 -5.06
N LEU A 98 -4.87 7.12 -5.35
CA LEU A 98 -3.69 6.38 -5.77
C LEU A 98 -3.11 6.90 -7.09
N LEU A 99 -3.97 7.21 -8.06
CA LEU A 99 -3.54 7.75 -9.35
C LEU A 99 -2.94 9.16 -9.24
N GLY A 100 -3.34 9.94 -8.22
CA GLY A 100 -2.81 11.27 -7.93
C GLY A 100 -1.55 11.28 -7.06
N ALA A 101 -1.13 10.14 -6.52
CA ALA A 101 0.02 10.03 -5.62
C ALA A 101 1.35 10.31 -6.31
N ASN A 102 2.31 10.92 -5.59
CA ASN A 102 3.71 10.98 -6.03
C ASN A 102 4.52 9.76 -5.56
N ILE A 103 4.28 9.32 -4.34
CA ILE A 103 4.97 8.18 -3.71
C ILE A 103 3.92 7.19 -3.23
N VAL A 104 4.14 5.91 -3.47
CA VAL A 104 3.27 4.84 -2.99
C VAL A 104 4.05 3.88 -2.11
N ILE A 105 3.55 3.64 -0.90
CA ILE A 105 4.00 2.54 -0.04
C ILE A 105 2.93 1.45 -0.17
N GLU A 106 3.27 0.37 -0.86
CA GLU A 106 2.30 -0.66 -1.16
C GLU A 106 2.28 -1.80 -0.13
N SER A 107 1.13 -2.41 0.01
CA SER A 107 0.94 -3.68 0.70
C SER A 107 1.06 -4.85 -0.26
N PHE A 108 0.61 -6.04 0.15
CA PHE A 108 0.48 -7.20 -0.70
C PHE A 108 -0.87 -7.20 -1.45
N GLY A 109 -0.86 -7.62 -2.72
CA GLY A 109 -2.06 -7.78 -3.55
C GLY A 109 -1.94 -7.21 -4.96
N THR A 110 -2.99 -7.35 -5.75
CA THR A 110 -2.99 -6.94 -7.16
C THR A 110 -3.54 -5.53 -7.39
N PHE A 111 -4.26 -4.96 -6.43
CA PHE A 111 -4.95 -3.68 -6.57
C PHE A 111 -4.00 -2.55 -6.96
N THR A 112 -3.01 -2.27 -6.12
CA THR A 112 -2.03 -1.21 -6.36
C THR A 112 -1.29 -1.42 -7.68
N ASN A 113 -0.84 -2.64 -7.94
CA ASN A 113 -0.06 -2.98 -9.14
C ASN A 113 -0.77 -2.69 -10.45
N GLN A 114 -2.08 -2.90 -10.52
CA GLN A 114 -2.83 -2.60 -11.72
C GLN A 114 -2.97 -1.10 -11.94
N LEU A 115 -3.10 -0.33 -10.86
CA LEU A 115 -3.26 1.13 -10.92
C LEU A 115 -1.95 1.87 -11.17
N LEU A 116 -0.81 1.35 -10.69
CA LEU A 116 0.51 1.93 -10.95
C LEU A 116 0.77 2.13 -12.45
N LYS A 117 0.27 1.23 -13.29
CA LYS A 117 0.42 1.33 -14.75
C LYS A 117 -0.37 2.48 -15.36
N LEU A 118 -1.42 2.91 -14.71
CA LEU A 118 -2.34 3.94 -15.20
C LEU A 118 -1.94 5.34 -14.73
N SER A 119 -1.18 5.45 -13.65
CA SER A 119 -0.75 6.76 -13.12
C SER A 119 0.36 7.38 -13.96
N TYR A 120 0.29 8.72 -14.11
CA TYR A 120 1.36 9.57 -14.64
C TYR A 120 2.11 10.32 -13.54
N ASN A 121 1.61 10.25 -12.29
CA ASN A 121 2.10 11.07 -11.18
C ASN A 121 3.09 10.32 -10.31
N ILE A 122 2.97 8.98 -10.21
CA ILE A 122 3.80 8.18 -9.33
C ILE A 122 5.25 8.18 -9.82
N LYS A 123 6.14 8.59 -8.92
CA LYS A 123 7.59 8.68 -9.16
C LYS A 123 8.37 7.62 -8.39
N HIS A 124 7.85 7.18 -7.25
CA HIS A 124 8.53 6.22 -6.38
C HIS A 124 7.55 5.24 -5.75
N ILE A 125 7.97 3.98 -5.65
CA ILE A 125 7.22 2.90 -5.01
C ILE A 125 8.11 2.21 -4.00
N PHE A 126 7.60 2.04 -2.77
CA PHE A 126 8.16 1.11 -1.78
C PHE A 126 7.35 -0.18 -1.81
N SER A 127 8.02 -1.31 -2.00
CA SER A 127 7.39 -2.62 -2.16
C SER A 127 8.03 -3.67 -1.26
N PRO A 128 7.26 -4.55 -0.61
CA PRO A 128 7.83 -5.71 0.08
C PRO A 128 8.39 -6.72 -0.93
N SER A 129 9.50 -7.38 -0.59
CA SER A 129 10.25 -8.29 -1.48
C SER A 129 9.37 -9.35 -2.14
N TYR A 130 8.46 -9.95 -1.39
CA TYR A 130 7.58 -11.02 -1.88
C TYR A 130 6.46 -10.52 -2.82
N GLN A 131 6.21 -9.21 -2.86
CA GLN A 131 5.29 -8.58 -3.82
C GLN A 131 5.99 -8.27 -5.14
N PHE A 132 7.27 -7.95 -5.11
CA PHE A 132 8.04 -7.47 -6.26
C PHE A 132 8.03 -8.40 -7.48
N ASN A 133 8.07 -9.70 -7.28
CA ASN A 133 8.04 -10.68 -8.37
C ASN A 133 6.78 -10.58 -9.25
N PHE A 134 5.69 -10.08 -8.69
CA PHE A 134 4.43 -9.83 -9.43
C PHE A 134 4.46 -8.50 -10.18
N ILE A 135 5.21 -7.51 -9.67
CA ILE A 135 5.24 -6.13 -10.20
C ILE A 135 6.22 -5.99 -11.36
N LYS A 136 7.38 -6.64 -11.29
CA LYS A 136 8.54 -6.42 -12.16
C LYS A 136 8.24 -6.33 -13.66
N LYS A 137 7.26 -7.08 -14.14
CA LYS A 137 6.87 -7.09 -15.55
C LYS A 137 6.05 -5.87 -16.00
N TYR A 138 5.60 -5.04 -15.07
CA TYR A 138 4.50 -4.12 -15.32
C TYR A 138 4.79 -2.67 -14.93
N ILE A 139 5.95 -2.40 -14.36
CA ILE A 139 6.30 -1.05 -13.92
C ILE A 139 6.81 -0.24 -15.11
N PRO A 140 6.30 0.98 -15.31
CA PRO A 140 6.87 1.92 -16.27
C PRO A 140 8.34 2.21 -15.95
N TYR A 141 9.20 2.32 -16.96
CA TYR A 141 10.66 2.52 -16.83
C TYR A 141 11.08 3.82 -16.08
N ASN A 142 10.14 4.72 -15.84
CA ASN A 142 10.39 6.03 -15.23
C ASN A 142 9.95 6.10 -13.76
N ILE A 143 9.69 4.96 -13.11
CA ILE A 143 9.30 4.90 -11.70
C ILE A 143 10.43 4.26 -10.91
N ASP A 144 10.91 4.95 -9.88
CA ASP A 144 11.88 4.41 -8.93
C ASP A 144 11.22 3.39 -8.00
N ILE A 145 11.93 2.30 -7.70
CA ILE A 145 11.41 1.24 -6.82
C ILE A 145 12.42 0.92 -5.76
N THR A 146 11.97 1.01 -4.51
CA THR A 146 12.70 0.51 -3.35
C THR A 146 12.06 -0.76 -2.84
N ILE A 147 12.82 -1.86 -2.86
CA ILE A 147 12.37 -3.16 -2.37
C ILE A 147 12.86 -3.36 -0.95
N ILE A 148 11.92 -3.61 -0.03
CA ILE A 148 12.22 -3.90 1.36
C ILE A 148 12.18 -5.42 1.56
N ASN A 149 13.31 -5.99 2.01
CA ASN A 149 13.37 -7.44 2.27
C ASN A 149 12.57 -7.79 3.52
N LEU A 150 11.53 -8.59 3.34
CA LEU A 150 10.66 -9.12 4.39
C LEU A 150 10.55 -10.66 4.33
N ASP A 151 11.49 -11.34 3.70
CA ASP A 151 11.41 -12.79 3.49
C ASP A 151 11.37 -13.56 4.81
N ASN A 152 12.16 -13.13 5.81
CA ASN A 152 12.14 -13.74 7.13
C ASN A 152 10.78 -13.58 7.83
N TYR A 153 10.19 -12.39 7.76
CA TYR A 153 8.84 -12.15 8.26
C TYR A 153 7.82 -13.02 7.53
N ARG A 154 7.86 -13.05 6.20
CA ARG A 154 6.96 -13.86 5.40
C ARG A 154 7.01 -15.34 5.78
N ASN A 155 8.21 -15.88 5.99
CA ASN A 155 8.40 -17.28 6.38
C ASN A 155 7.77 -17.60 7.76
N GLN A 156 7.80 -16.66 8.69
CA GLN A 156 7.15 -16.82 10.01
C GLN A 156 5.62 -16.71 9.91
N MET A 157 5.11 -15.93 8.95
CA MET A 157 3.67 -15.69 8.78
C MET A 157 2.97 -16.75 7.94
N TYR A 158 3.70 -17.49 7.11
CA TYR A 158 3.12 -18.48 6.20
C TYR A 158 2.80 -19.82 6.92
N PRO A 159 1.64 -20.42 6.66
CA PRO A 159 0.51 -19.88 5.92
C PRO A 159 -0.28 -18.86 6.75
N TRP A 160 -0.81 -17.84 6.09
CA TRP A 160 -1.68 -16.86 6.75
C TRP A 160 -3.01 -17.51 7.17
N LYS A 161 -3.38 -17.38 8.44
CA LYS A 161 -4.59 -17.95 9.04
C LYS A 161 -5.37 -16.96 9.89
N ASN A 162 -4.91 -15.72 9.96
CA ASN A 162 -5.52 -14.68 10.79
C ASN A 162 -5.61 -15.07 12.28
N THR A 163 -4.59 -15.74 12.81
CA THR A 163 -4.55 -16.09 14.24
C THR A 163 -4.15 -14.88 15.08
N SER A 164 -4.52 -14.91 16.38
CA SER A 164 -4.11 -13.87 17.32
C SER A 164 -2.58 -13.70 17.37
N GLN A 165 -1.82 -14.79 17.30
CA GLN A 165 -0.36 -14.77 17.28
C GLN A 165 0.16 -14.07 16.00
N GLN A 166 -0.41 -14.37 14.83
CA GLN A 166 -0.03 -13.70 13.59
C GLN A 166 -0.39 -12.20 13.61
N ASN A 167 -1.54 -11.85 14.18
CA ASN A 167 -1.94 -10.44 14.36
C ASN A 167 -1.00 -9.69 15.31
N GLN A 168 -0.50 -10.34 16.36
CA GLN A 168 0.55 -9.76 17.21
C GLN A 168 1.87 -9.58 16.47
N LEU A 169 2.25 -10.55 15.62
CA LEU A 169 3.46 -10.46 14.82
C LEU A 169 3.41 -9.33 13.79
N ILE A 170 2.23 -9.00 13.24
CA ILE A 170 2.07 -7.82 12.39
C ILE A 170 2.53 -6.54 13.11
N LEU A 171 2.26 -6.42 14.40
CA LEU A 171 2.58 -5.20 15.16
C LEU A 171 3.98 -5.18 15.78
N ASN A 172 4.57 -6.34 16.04
CA ASN A 172 5.77 -6.46 16.88
C ASN A 172 7.01 -7.03 16.14
N PHE A 173 6.89 -7.31 14.85
CA PHE A 173 8.04 -7.76 14.05
C PHE A 173 9.07 -6.68 13.84
#